data_477f1692f097425ace7c38b3b466a397
#
_entry.id   477f1692f097425ace7c38b3b466a397
#
_cell.length_a   1.000
_cell.length_b   1.000
_cell.length_c   1.000
_cell.angle_alpha   90.00
_cell.angle_beta   90.00
_cell.angle_gamma   90.00
#
_symmetry.space_group_name_H-M   'P 1'
#
loop_
_entity.id
_entity.type
_entity.pdbx_description
1 polymer ?
#
loop_
_entity_poly.entity_id
_entity_poly.type
_entity_poly.pdbx_seq_one_letter_code
_entity_poly.pdbx_strand_id
1 'polypeptide(L)'
;MVQTNFDSYFSHVAARSQTSNTVFSTKIPPLSAEEYAAAIKPVIARPPPFRSAVFSEESKDDFHSRFLRELHEGFNLLFYGFGSKRQYLNDFATERCAKLGHVVIANGFHPGFGMKDLLSSFSSLPDFDASPSQATVQEYFISSKHHLYLMIHNIDGPFFRTTKAKSVISLWAMNPHIHILASVDHINAALLWSTSESSARKQGGNNRGFAWLWHDISTLSPYDFELSFADRTSIRGAHGIKASDTGTSSAVAMTETAALHILASVTQKAKKLFKLMGERQLGISDSESGQDMQQAAIEYDALFSLARDNFVATNDTALRALLGEFKDHGLVLTAQSSAAGGQALWIPLRKEKLSAVLGSAQMG
;
A
#
# COMPACT_ATOMS: atom_id res chain seq x y z
N MET A 1 26.17 6.42 15.31
CA MET A 1 25.79 5.69 14.09
C MET A 1 26.81 6.03 13.02
N VAL A 2 27.46 5.06 12.44
CA VAL A 2 28.39 5.28 11.31
C VAL A 2 27.53 5.40 10.06
N GLN A 3 27.52 6.58 9.46
CA GLN A 3 26.83 6.82 8.19
C GLN A 3 27.64 6.15 7.09
N THR A 4 27.06 5.19 6.39
CA THR A 4 27.72 4.52 5.28
C THR A 4 27.70 5.41 4.03
N ASN A 5 28.61 5.20 3.07
CA ASN A 5 28.60 5.92 1.79
C ASN A 5 27.27 5.72 1.04
N PHE A 6 26.62 4.59 1.25
CA PHE A 6 25.30 4.26 0.73
C PHE A 6 24.20 5.16 1.33
N ASP A 7 24.19 5.31 2.66
CA ASP A 7 23.23 6.18 3.34
C ASP A 7 23.44 7.65 2.95
N SER A 8 24.70 8.05 2.79
CA SER A 8 25.08 9.38 2.32
C SER A 8 24.57 9.66 0.90
N TYR A 9 24.70 8.68 -0.03
CA TYR A 9 24.21 8.79 -1.39
C TYR A 9 22.69 9.00 -1.43
N PHE A 10 21.92 8.19 -0.71
CA PHE A 10 20.47 8.33 -0.68
C PHE A 10 19.98 9.56 0.05
N SER A 11 20.68 10.03 1.08
CA SER A 11 20.37 11.31 1.73
C SER A 11 20.63 12.52 0.81
N HIS A 12 21.67 12.46 -0.02
CA HIS A 12 21.94 13.48 -1.03
C HIS A 12 20.93 13.46 -2.19
N VAL A 13 20.51 12.30 -2.65
CA VAL A 13 19.47 12.18 -3.69
C VAL A 13 18.12 12.69 -3.20
N ALA A 14 17.83 12.57 -1.90
CA ALA A 14 16.65 13.15 -1.28
C ALA A 14 16.75 14.66 -1.05
N ALA A 15 17.95 15.22 -1.01
CA ALA A 15 18.17 16.66 -0.89
C ALA A 15 17.83 17.35 -2.22
N ARG A 16 16.97 18.37 -2.18
CA ARG A 16 16.68 19.18 -3.37
C ARG A 16 17.98 19.78 -3.92
N SER A 17 18.29 19.48 -5.17
CA SER A 17 19.31 20.21 -5.91
C SER A 17 18.89 21.68 -6.03
N GLN A 18 19.62 22.57 -5.38
CA GLN A 18 19.38 24.03 -5.45
C GLN A 18 20.05 24.70 -6.65
N THR A 19 20.62 23.94 -7.58
CA THR A 19 21.51 24.47 -8.62
C THR A 19 20.81 25.02 -9.85
N SER A 20 19.51 24.79 -10.06
CA SER A 20 18.78 25.34 -11.22
C SER A 20 17.26 25.25 -11.02
N ASN A 21 16.55 26.34 -11.36
CA ASN A 21 15.09 26.35 -11.53
C ASN A 21 14.64 25.67 -12.85
N THR A 22 15.56 25.29 -13.73
CA THR A 22 15.27 24.56 -14.95
C THR A 22 15.15 23.07 -14.65
N VAL A 23 13.98 22.65 -14.22
CA VAL A 23 13.65 21.23 -14.03
C VAL A 23 13.32 20.61 -15.39
N PHE A 24 13.69 19.36 -15.59
CA PHE A 24 13.41 18.63 -16.82
C PHE A 24 11.91 18.70 -17.24
N SER A 25 11.02 18.64 -16.26
CA SER A 25 9.58 18.78 -16.44
C SER A 25 9.10 20.14 -16.97
N THR A 26 9.91 21.21 -16.86
CA THR A 26 9.56 22.51 -17.47
C THR A 26 9.98 22.62 -18.93
N LYS A 27 10.89 21.75 -19.39
CA LYS A 27 11.38 21.73 -20.77
C LYS A 27 10.64 20.70 -21.63
N ILE A 28 10.15 19.64 -21.01
CA ILE A 28 9.42 18.56 -21.70
C ILE A 28 8.05 18.45 -21.02
N PRO A 29 6.96 18.78 -21.73
CA PRO A 29 5.63 18.60 -21.16
C PRO A 29 5.39 17.12 -20.80
N PRO A 30 4.72 16.83 -19.69
CA PRO A 30 4.38 15.47 -19.34
C PRO A 30 3.47 14.86 -20.42
N LEU A 31 3.72 13.59 -20.74
CA LEU A 31 2.86 12.84 -21.65
C LEU A 31 1.44 12.77 -21.10
N SER A 32 0.44 12.88 -21.97
CA SER A 32 -0.94 12.58 -21.62
C SER A 32 -1.09 11.09 -21.26
N ALA A 33 -2.14 10.73 -20.53
CA ALA A 33 -2.40 9.32 -20.16
C ALA A 33 -2.54 8.41 -21.41
N GLU A 34 -3.12 8.92 -22.47
CA GLU A 34 -3.30 8.20 -23.74
C GLU A 34 -1.97 8.02 -24.49
N GLU A 35 -1.16 9.07 -24.57
CA GLU A 35 0.19 8.99 -25.17
C GLU A 35 1.10 8.06 -24.39
N TYR A 36 1.05 8.09 -23.05
CA TYR A 36 1.79 7.17 -22.22
C TYR A 36 1.33 5.71 -22.43
N ALA A 37 0.03 5.45 -22.44
CA ALA A 37 -0.53 4.12 -22.69
C ALA A 37 -0.16 3.61 -24.08
N ALA A 38 -0.20 4.47 -25.11
CA ALA A 38 0.22 4.12 -26.47
C ALA A 38 1.73 3.82 -26.55
N ALA A 39 2.56 4.63 -25.88
CA ALA A 39 4.01 4.45 -25.87
C ALA A 39 4.46 3.20 -25.09
N ILE A 40 3.79 2.85 -23.98
CA ILE A 40 4.15 1.71 -23.15
C ILE A 40 3.65 0.37 -23.73
N LYS A 41 2.56 0.38 -24.50
CA LYS A 41 1.97 -0.82 -25.08
C LYS A 41 2.96 -1.72 -25.86
N PRO A 42 3.80 -1.18 -26.76
CA PRO A 42 4.80 -2.00 -27.46
C PRO A 42 5.94 -2.49 -26.54
N VAL A 43 6.19 -1.80 -25.42
CA VAL A 43 7.20 -2.21 -24.44
C VAL A 43 6.70 -3.38 -23.60
N ILE A 44 5.43 -3.32 -23.14
CA ILE A 44 4.79 -4.41 -22.41
C ILE A 44 4.63 -5.66 -23.28
N ALA A 45 4.40 -5.50 -24.59
CA ALA A 45 4.27 -6.61 -25.52
C ALA A 45 5.60 -7.32 -25.81
N ARG A 46 6.75 -6.73 -25.47
CA ARG A 46 8.05 -7.39 -25.63
C ARG A 46 8.25 -8.42 -24.52
N PRO A 47 8.69 -9.64 -24.86
CA PRO A 47 9.09 -10.58 -23.83
C PRO A 47 10.23 -9.97 -23.00
N PRO A 48 10.23 -10.17 -21.66
CA PRO A 48 11.30 -9.66 -20.82
C PRO A 48 12.66 -10.20 -21.32
N PRO A 49 13.71 -9.38 -21.37
CA PRO A 49 15.02 -9.75 -21.92
C PRO A 49 15.67 -10.90 -21.14
N PHE A 50 15.31 -11.03 -19.87
CA PHE A 50 15.75 -12.13 -19.02
C PHE A 50 14.52 -12.79 -18.38
N ARG A 51 14.38 -14.09 -18.64
CA ARG A 51 13.44 -14.93 -17.93
C ARG A 51 14.23 -15.75 -16.92
N SER A 52 13.87 -15.66 -15.65
CA SER A 52 14.52 -16.45 -14.61
C SER A 52 14.36 -17.95 -14.90
N ALA A 53 15.41 -18.73 -14.66
CA ALA A 53 15.40 -20.19 -14.81
C ALA A 53 14.35 -20.86 -13.91
N VAL A 54 13.91 -20.20 -12.84
CA VAL A 54 12.83 -20.66 -11.95
C VAL A 54 11.52 -20.91 -12.70
N PHE A 55 11.29 -20.23 -13.83
CA PHE A 55 10.08 -20.40 -14.64
C PHE A 55 10.20 -21.48 -15.74
N SER A 56 11.33 -22.21 -15.84
CA SER A 56 11.38 -23.38 -16.72
C SER A 56 10.52 -24.51 -16.14
N GLU A 57 9.80 -25.24 -16.96
CA GLU A 57 8.88 -26.30 -16.51
C GLU A 57 9.62 -27.38 -15.71
N GLU A 58 10.80 -27.76 -16.14
CA GLU A 58 11.65 -28.75 -15.47
C GLU A 58 12.05 -28.28 -14.06
N SER A 59 12.53 -27.05 -13.93
CA SER A 59 12.89 -26.48 -12.63
C SER A 59 11.68 -26.29 -11.72
N LYS A 60 10.52 -25.90 -12.27
CA LYS A 60 9.26 -25.79 -11.49
C LYS A 60 8.88 -27.12 -10.86
N ASP A 61 8.88 -28.20 -11.62
CA ASP A 61 8.49 -29.52 -11.15
C ASP A 61 9.41 -30.04 -10.04
N ASP A 62 10.72 -29.83 -10.19
CA ASP A 62 11.70 -30.19 -9.16
C ASP A 62 11.51 -29.39 -7.89
N PHE A 63 11.39 -28.06 -7.99
CA PHE A 63 11.17 -27.19 -6.84
C PHE A 63 9.83 -27.48 -6.15
N HIS A 64 8.75 -27.63 -6.90
CA HIS A 64 7.43 -27.92 -6.35
C HIS A 64 7.42 -29.28 -5.62
N SER A 65 8.07 -30.29 -6.16
CA SER A 65 8.20 -31.62 -5.55
C SER A 65 9.04 -31.59 -4.27
N ARG A 66 10.07 -30.76 -4.25
CA ARG A 66 10.90 -30.52 -3.06
C ARG A 66 10.12 -29.80 -1.98
N PHE A 67 9.42 -28.70 -2.31
CA PHE A 67 8.62 -27.92 -1.36
C PHE A 67 7.52 -28.76 -0.71
N LEU A 68 6.83 -29.60 -1.45
CA LEU A 68 5.84 -30.50 -0.87
C LEU A 68 6.45 -31.46 0.13
N ARG A 69 7.61 -32.06 -0.17
CA ARG A 69 8.30 -32.94 0.78
C ARG A 69 8.68 -32.22 2.06
N GLU A 70 9.25 -31.02 1.95
CA GLU A 70 9.65 -30.22 3.11
C GLU A 70 8.44 -29.81 3.99
N LEU A 71 7.31 -29.46 3.37
CA LEU A 71 6.06 -29.18 4.09
C LEU A 71 5.54 -30.40 4.85
N HIS A 72 5.58 -31.57 4.22
CA HIS A 72 5.13 -32.82 4.84
C HIS A 72 6.06 -33.32 5.96
N GLU A 73 7.36 -32.99 5.89
CA GLU A 73 8.32 -33.22 6.96
C GLU A 73 8.17 -32.25 8.14
N GLY A 74 7.15 -31.39 8.12
CA GLY A 74 6.80 -30.49 9.21
C GLY A 74 7.54 -29.17 9.22
N PHE A 75 8.13 -28.77 8.10
CA PHE A 75 8.67 -27.43 7.92
C PHE A 75 7.64 -26.49 7.32
N ASN A 76 7.84 -25.20 7.51
CA ASN A 76 7.17 -24.14 6.79
C ASN A 76 8.18 -23.43 5.88
N LEU A 77 7.73 -22.92 4.76
CA LEU A 77 8.61 -22.36 3.74
C LEU A 77 8.57 -20.86 3.71
N LEU A 78 9.74 -20.24 3.65
CA LEU A 78 9.90 -18.80 3.53
C LEU A 78 10.70 -18.46 2.28
N PHE A 79 10.07 -17.75 1.37
CA PHE A 79 10.61 -17.44 0.06
C PHE A 79 11.15 -16.02 -0.01
N TYR A 80 12.40 -15.86 -0.40
CA TYR A 80 13.06 -14.58 -0.59
C TYR A 80 13.66 -14.49 -2.01
N GLY A 81 14.23 -13.36 -2.37
CA GLY A 81 14.86 -13.13 -3.67
C GLY A 81 14.28 -11.92 -4.40
N PHE A 82 14.86 -11.59 -5.54
CA PHE A 82 14.50 -10.42 -6.33
C PHE A 82 13.31 -10.70 -7.27
N GLY A 83 12.40 -9.74 -7.34
CA GLY A 83 11.21 -9.81 -8.17
C GLY A 83 9.98 -10.36 -7.43
N SER A 84 8.80 -10.08 -7.98
CA SER A 84 7.53 -10.55 -7.43
C SER A 84 7.45 -12.08 -7.47
N LYS A 85 7.27 -12.68 -6.31
CA LYS A 85 7.12 -14.13 -6.13
C LYS A 85 5.68 -14.59 -6.23
N ARG A 86 4.75 -13.62 -6.29
CA ARG A 86 3.33 -13.85 -6.19
C ARG A 86 2.81 -14.84 -7.24
N GLN A 87 3.12 -14.63 -8.51
CA GLN A 87 2.64 -15.52 -9.58
C GLN A 87 3.17 -16.93 -9.40
N TYR A 88 4.46 -17.09 -9.17
CA TYR A 88 5.09 -18.40 -8.98
C TYR A 88 4.49 -19.19 -7.82
N LEU A 89 4.25 -18.50 -6.69
CA LEU A 89 3.67 -19.13 -5.51
C LEU A 89 2.18 -19.44 -5.68
N ASN A 90 1.43 -18.61 -6.41
CA ASN A 90 0.04 -18.90 -6.75
C ASN A 90 -0.08 -20.11 -7.67
N ASP A 91 0.82 -20.24 -8.66
CA ASP A 91 0.88 -21.42 -9.53
C ASP A 91 1.14 -22.68 -8.68
N PHE A 92 2.10 -22.62 -7.75
CA PHE A 92 2.37 -23.73 -6.83
C PHE A 92 1.16 -24.07 -5.95
N ALA A 93 0.49 -23.06 -5.41
CA ALA A 93 -0.69 -23.24 -4.57
C ALA A 93 -1.84 -23.91 -5.34
N THR A 94 -2.11 -23.49 -6.58
CA THR A 94 -3.22 -23.99 -7.39
C THR A 94 -2.92 -25.33 -8.05
N GLU A 95 -1.71 -25.53 -8.55
CA GLU A 95 -1.34 -26.73 -9.32
C GLU A 95 -1.02 -27.92 -8.42
N ARG A 96 -0.44 -27.69 -7.24
CA ARG A 96 0.04 -28.74 -6.34
C ARG A 96 -0.69 -28.80 -5.02
N CYS A 97 -0.74 -27.69 -4.24
CA CYS A 97 -1.32 -27.71 -2.90
C CYS A 97 -2.83 -27.96 -2.91
N ALA A 98 -3.56 -27.37 -3.86
CA ALA A 98 -5.01 -27.52 -3.97
C ALA A 98 -5.47 -28.96 -4.24
N LYS A 99 -4.60 -29.83 -4.74
CA LYS A 99 -4.88 -31.26 -4.93
C LYS A 99 -4.73 -32.07 -3.65
N LEU A 100 -4.05 -31.55 -2.65
CA LEU A 100 -3.68 -32.23 -1.43
C LEU A 100 -4.47 -31.75 -0.21
N GLY A 101 -5.06 -30.57 -0.26
CA GLY A 101 -5.81 -29.99 0.84
C GLY A 101 -6.39 -28.63 0.52
N HIS A 102 -6.87 -27.96 1.57
CA HIS A 102 -7.41 -26.62 1.46
C HIS A 102 -6.29 -25.60 1.26
N VAL A 103 -6.52 -24.60 0.43
CA VAL A 103 -5.57 -23.51 0.18
C VAL A 103 -6.24 -22.19 0.56
N VAL A 104 -5.54 -21.39 1.38
CA VAL A 104 -5.93 -20.03 1.71
C VAL A 104 -4.79 -19.09 1.34
N ILE A 105 -5.09 -18.05 0.58
CA ILE A 105 -4.11 -17.06 0.12
C ILE A 105 -4.36 -15.73 0.84
N ALA A 106 -3.37 -15.22 1.55
CA ALA A 106 -3.39 -13.95 2.25
C ALA A 106 -2.42 -12.95 1.60
N ASN A 107 -2.91 -11.77 1.24
CA ASN A 107 -2.15 -10.72 0.57
C ASN A 107 -1.67 -9.67 1.59
N GLY A 108 -0.53 -9.93 2.25
CA GLY A 108 0.03 -9.07 3.29
C GLY A 108 0.55 -7.71 2.80
N PHE A 109 0.72 -7.54 1.49
CA PHE A 109 1.07 -6.25 0.88
C PHE A 109 -0.12 -5.29 0.81
N HIS A 110 -1.34 -5.75 1.01
CA HIS A 110 -2.53 -4.89 0.98
C HIS A 110 -2.59 -4.04 2.25
N PRO A 111 -2.65 -2.68 2.16
CA PRO A 111 -2.59 -1.80 3.33
C PRO A 111 -3.74 -1.99 4.34
N GLY A 112 -4.92 -2.30 3.84
CA GLY A 112 -6.11 -2.53 4.66
C GLY A 112 -6.27 -3.96 5.17
N PHE A 113 -5.33 -4.88 4.88
CA PHE A 113 -5.43 -6.27 5.30
C PHE A 113 -5.34 -6.40 6.82
N GLY A 114 -6.24 -7.17 7.40
CA GLY A 114 -6.33 -7.34 8.85
C GLY A 114 -6.68 -8.77 9.29
N MET A 115 -6.76 -8.97 10.60
CA MET A 115 -7.11 -10.27 11.19
C MET A 115 -8.52 -10.73 10.79
N LYS A 116 -9.45 -9.80 10.60
CA LYS A 116 -10.81 -10.11 10.17
C LYS A 116 -10.82 -10.70 8.76
N ASP A 117 -10.03 -10.13 7.85
CA ASP A 117 -9.96 -10.59 6.46
C ASP A 117 -9.31 -11.98 6.38
N LEU A 118 -8.25 -12.20 7.18
CA LEU A 118 -7.62 -13.50 7.28
C LEU A 118 -8.61 -14.55 7.82
N LEU A 119 -9.34 -14.25 8.88
CA LEU A 119 -10.32 -15.17 9.46
C LEU A 119 -11.51 -15.38 8.53
N SER A 120 -11.99 -14.33 7.84
CA SER A 120 -13.10 -14.48 6.89
C SER A 120 -12.75 -15.41 5.71
N SER A 121 -11.47 -15.50 5.35
CA SER A 121 -11.03 -16.44 4.31
C SER A 121 -11.25 -17.92 4.70
N PHE A 122 -11.27 -18.24 5.99
CA PHE A 122 -11.55 -19.59 6.46
C PHE A 122 -13.05 -19.94 6.42
N SER A 123 -13.94 -18.95 6.52
CA SER A 123 -15.39 -19.22 6.41
C SER A 123 -15.83 -19.67 5.02
N SER A 124 -15.00 -19.50 4.01
CA SER A 124 -15.27 -20.02 2.66
C SER A 124 -14.77 -21.46 2.43
N LEU A 125 -14.12 -22.07 3.44
CA LEU A 125 -13.70 -23.45 3.34
C LEU A 125 -14.90 -24.40 3.48
N PRO A 126 -15.00 -25.46 2.65
CA PRO A 126 -16.00 -26.49 2.83
C PRO A 126 -15.78 -27.17 4.20
N ASP A 127 -16.86 -27.56 4.84
CA ASP A 127 -16.88 -28.25 6.14
C ASP A 127 -16.41 -27.40 7.34
N PHE A 128 -16.23 -26.09 7.18
CA PHE A 128 -15.91 -25.18 8.27
C PHE A 128 -17.14 -24.38 8.73
N ASP A 129 -18.01 -25.03 9.50
CA ASP A 129 -19.28 -24.44 9.95
C ASP A 129 -19.17 -23.53 11.17
N ALA A 130 -18.00 -23.46 11.80
CA ALA A 130 -17.78 -22.64 12.98
C ALA A 130 -17.51 -21.18 12.61
N SER A 131 -17.96 -20.25 13.48
CA SER A 131 -17.54 -18.84 13.36
C SER A 131 -16.02 -18.76 13.46
N PRO A 132 -15.31 -18.20 12.44
CA PRO A 132 -13.86 -18.28 12.38
C PRO A 132 -13.23 -17.45 13.48
N SER A 133 -12.59 -18.11 14.42
CA SER A 133 -11.72 -17.52 15.44
C SER A 133 -10.34 -18.17 15.39
N GLN A 134 -9.38 -17.56 16.07
CA GLN A 134 -8.02 -18.10 16.10
C GLN A 134 -7.97 -19.51 16.71
N ALA A 135 -8.75 -19.75 17.76
CA ALA A 135 -8.83 -21.03 18.45
C ALA A 135 -9.59 -22.07 17.63
N THR A 136 -10.74 -21.69 17.04
CA THR A 136 -11.56 -22.62 16.23
C THR A 136 -10.81 -23.12 15.00
N VAL A 137 -10.01 -22.26 14.34
CA VAL A 137 -9.16 -22.68 13.22
C VAL A 137 -8.09 -23.68 13.70
N GLN A 138 -7.44 -23.41 14.82
CA GLN A 138 -6.44 -24.31 15.39
C GLN A 138 -7.04 -25.69 15.75
N GLU A 139 -8.15 -25.71 16.46
CA GLU A 139 -8.82 -26.93 16.89
C GLU A 139 -9.35 -27.75 15.71
N TYR A 140 -9.94 -27.08 14.73
CA TYR A 140 -10.45 -27.73 13.52
C TYR A 140 -9.34 -28.49 12.80
N PHE A 141 -8.18 -27.88 12.55
CA PHE A 141 -7.08 -28.53 11.84
C PHE A 141 -6.25 -29.48 12.72
N ILE A 142 -6.41 -29.48 14.04
CA ILE A 142 -5.88 -30.56 14.89
C ILE A 142 -6.72 -31.84 14.73
N SER A 143 -8.05 -31.71 14.67
CA SER A 143 -8.98 -32.83 14.59
C SER A 143 -9.27 -33.29 13.16
N SER A 144 -9.07 -32.42 12.18
CA SER A 144 -9.31 -32.69 10.76
C SER A 144 -8.22 -33.61 10.17
N LYS A 145 -8.64 -34.45 9.21
CA LYS A 145 -7.71 -35.19 8.35
C LYS A 145 -7.21 -34.37 7.15
N HIS A 146 -7.82 -33.22 6.91
CA HIS A 146 -7.47 -32.36 5.77
C HIS A 146 -6.35 -31.41 6.13
N HIS A 147 -5.40 -31.25 5.22
CA HIS A 147 -4.29 -30.29 5.34
C HIS A 147 -4.74 -28.91 4.89
N LEU A 148 -4.21 -27.87 5.56
CA LEU A 148 -4.33 -26.49 5.17
C LEU A 148 -2.98 -25.98 4.66
N TYR A 149 -2.97 -25.42 3.47
CA TYR A 149 -1.85 -24.70 2.90
C TYR A 149 -2.15 -23.19 2.96
N LEU A 150 -1.55 -22.50 3.94
CA LEU A 150 -1.72 -21.07 4.13
C LEU A 150 -0.59 -20.34 3.41
N MET A 151 -0.93 -19.73 2.26
CA MET A 151 0.00 -18.92 1.48
C MET A 151 -0.10 -17.46 1.92
N ILE A 152 1.01 -16.88 2.38
CA ILE A 152 1.07 -15.48 2.81
C ILE A 152 2.04 -14.72 1.92
N HIS A 153 1.50 -13.88 1.03
CA HIS A 153 2.33 -12.95 0.29
C HIS A 153 2.75 -11.79 1.19
N ASN A 154 4.05 -11.49 1.22
CA ASN A 154 4.64 -10.42 2.01
C ASN A 154 4.28 -10.50 3.51
N ILE A 155 4.73 -11.56 4.18
CA ILE A 155 4.58 -11.72 5.64
C ILE A 155 5.33 -10.63 6.41
N ASP A 156 6.22 -9.90 5.75
CA ASP A 156 6.90 -8.70 6.21
C ASP A 156 6.03 -7.43 6.11
N GLY A 157 4.79 -7.53 5.62
CA GLY A 157 3.83 -6.43 5.56
C GLY A 157 3.41 -5.88 6.93
N PRO A 158 2.82 -4.67 6.98
CA PRO A 158 2.52 -3.97 8.23
C PRO A 158 1.66 -4.77 9.20
N PHE A 159 0.65 -5.47 8.72
CA PHE A 159 -0.24 -6.28 9.55
C PHE A 159 0.52 -7.42 10.25
N PHE A 160 1.32 -8.20 9.51
CA PHE A 160 2.03 -9.36 10.04
C PHE A 160 3.20 -9.01 10.96
N ARG A 161 3.66 -7.76 10.98
CA ARG A 161 4.65 -7.26 11.94
C ARG A 161 4.07 -7.07 13.34
N THR A 162 2.75 -7.00 13.49
CA THR A 162 2.10 -6.81 14.79
C THR A 162 2.30 -8.04 15.67
N THR A 163 2.50 -7.83 16.97
CA THR A 163 2.69 -8.91 17.95
C THR A 163 1.52 -9.89 17.96
N LYS A 164 0.29 -9.37 17.77
CA LYS A 164 -0.92 -10.20 17.72
C LYS A 164 -0.91 -11.14 16.51
N ALA A 165 -0.62 -10.64 15.32
CA ALA A 165 -0.54 -11.47 14.12
C ALA A 165 0.56 -12.52 14.22
N LYS A 166 1.77 -12.12 14.65
CA LYS A 166 2.89 -13.04 14.87
C LYS A 166 2.52 -14.17 15.84
N SER A 167 1.88 -13.84 16.94
CA SER A 167 1.45 -14.83 17.95
C SER A 167 0.49 -15.85 17.39
N VAL A 168 -0.46 -15.44 16.56
CA VAL A 168 -1.44 -16.33 15.92
C VAL A 168 -0.77 -17.21 14.86
N ILE A 169 0.00 -16.59 13.97
CA ILE A 169 0.68 -17.35 12.90
C ILE A 169 1.70 -18.33 13.49
N SER A 170 2.42 -17.97 14.55
CA SER A 170 3.36 -18.88 15.23
C SER A 170 2.67 -20.07 15.89
N LEU A 171 1.43 -19.90 16.36
CA LEU A 171 0.63 -20.98 16.90
C LEU A 171 0.17 -21.93 15.78
N TRP A 172 -0.37 -21.38 14.68
CA TRP A 172 -0.80 -22.18 13.54
C TRP A 172 0.38 -22.89 12.85
N ALA A 173 1.53 -22.27 12.80
CA ALA A 173 2.74 -22.83 12.20
C ALA A 173 3.21 -24.14 12.90
N MET A 174 2.86 -24.32 14.16
CA MET A 174 3.20 -25.54 14.92
C MET A 174 2.15 -26.65 14.75
N ASN A 175 1.00 -26.38 14.14
CA ASN A 175 0.00 -27.41 13.85
C ASN A 175 0.52 -28.35 12.75
N PRO A 176 0.48 -29.69 12.95
CA PRO A 176 0.98 -30.66 11.96
C PRO A 176 0.22 -30.61 10.63
N HIS A 177 -1.05 -30.23 10.64
CA HIS A 177 -1.90 -30.18 9.44
C HIS A 177 -1.98 -28.79 8.79
N ILE A 178 -1.33 -27.77 9.40
CA ILE A 178 -1.24 -26.43 8.80
C ILE A 178 0.17 -26.23 8.26
N HIS A 179 0.28 -25.99 6.97
CA HIS A 179 1.52 -25.73 6.26
C HIS A 179 1.55 -24.26 5.83
N ILE A 180 2.54 -23.51 6.29
CA ILE A 180 2.66 -22.09 5.97
C ILE A 180 3.72 -21.90 4.89
N LEU A 181 3.33 -21.19 3.85
CA LEU A 181 4.19 -20.75 2.77
C LEU A 181 4.15 -19.22 2.76
N ALA A 182 5.27 -18.57 2.94
CA ALA A 182 5.30 -17.13 3.02
C ALA A 182 6.37 -16.51 2.12
N SER A 183 6.11 -15.35 1.54
CA SER A 183 7.12 -14.57 0.85
C SER A 183 7.54 -13.36 1.65
N VAL A 184 8.79 -12.94 1.47
CA VAL A 184 9.38 -11.72 2.02
C VAL A 184 10.11 -10.96 0.92
N ASP A 185 10.03 -9.64 0.98
CA ASP A 185 10.72 -8.75 0.07
C ASP A 185 11.61 -7.74 0.79
N HIS A 186 11.35 -7.51 2.09
CA HIS A 186 12.12 -6.55 2.88
C HIS A 186 13.47 -7.15 3.29
N ILE A 187 14.55 -6.42 3.07
CA ILE A 187 15.93 -6.86 3.37
C ILE A 187 16.14 -7.27 4.84
N ASN A 188 15.42 -6.63 5.76
CA ASN A 188 15.51 -6.91 7.19
C ASN A 188 14.44 -7.93 7.67
N ALA A 189 13.83 -8.69 6.79
CA ALA A 189 12.80 -9.67 7.14
C ALA A 189 13.30 -10.71 8.15
N ALA A 190 14.57 -11.10 8.08
CA ALA A 190 15.16 -12.04 9.03
C ALA A 190 15.11 -11.56 10.50
N LEU A 191 15.05 -10.25 10.74
CA LEU A 191 14.96 -9.66 12.08
C LEU A 191 13.55 -9.69 12.67
N LEU A 192 12.55 -10.12 11.91
CA LEU A 192 11.16 -10.19 12.38
C LEU A 192 10.96 -11.28 13.44
N TRP A 193 11.79 -12.32 13.43
CA TRP A 193 11.68 -13.48 14.31
C TRP A 193 12.98 -13.71 15.08
N SER A 194 12.87 -14.21 16.30
CA SER A 194 14.04 -14.71 17.02
C SER A 194 14.55 -16.01 16.39
N THR A 195 15.82 -16.32 16.59
CA THR A 195 16.41 -17.58 16.10
C THR A 195 15.68 -18.80 16.66
N SER A 196 15.27 -18.76 17.92
CA SER A 196 14.52 -19.84 18.56
C SER A 196 13.13 -20.04 17.94
N GLU A 197 12.41 -18.97 17.60
CA GLU A 197 11.12 -19.06 16.92
C GLU A 197 11.25 -19.56 15.48
N SER A 198 12.27 -19.10 14.75
CA SER A 198 12.52 -19.52 13.37
C SER A 198 12.85 -21.00 13.25
N SER A 199 13.63 -21.55 14.21
CA SER A 199 14.13 -22.92 14.17
C SER A 199 13.29 -23.93 14.94
N ALA A 200 12.25 -23.47 15.66
CA ALA A 200 11.37 -24.35 16.42
C ALA A 200 10.70 -25.39 15.52
N ARG A 201 10.73 -26.67 15.91
CA ARG A 201 10.17 -27.79 15.14
C ARG A 201 8.77 -28.14 15.60
N LYS A 202 7.88 -28.54 14.68
CA LYS A 202 6.52 -29.00 14.98
C LYS A 202 6.50 -30.22 15.91
N GLN A 203 7.49 -31.09 15.77
CA GLN A 203 7.64 -32.31 16.57
C GLN A 203 8.33 -32.10 17.94
N GLY A 204 8.82 -30.89 18.20
CA GLY A 204 9.62 -30.58 19.39
C GLY A 204 8.84 -30.25 20.68
N GLY A 205 7.49 -30.41 20.67
CA GLY A 205 6.67 -30.05 21.83
C GLY A 205 6.55 -28.56 22.10
N ASN A 206 7.09 -27.71 21.24
CA ASN A 206 6.96 -26.27 21.32
C ASN A 206 5.57 -25.81 20.87
N ASN A 207 4.92 -25.03 21.70
CA ASN A 207 3.59 -24.50 21.37
C ASN A 207 3.61 -23.32 20.40
N ARG A 208 4.79 -22.73 20.12
CA ARG A 208 4.97 -21.57 19.23
C ARG A 208 6.31 -21.65 18.50
N GLY A 209 6.29 -21.22 17.27
CA GLY A 209 7.45 -21.15 16.40
C GLY A 209 7.05 -21.19 14.93
N PHE A 210 8.03 -21.27 14.06
CA PHE A 210 7.73 -21.22 12.62
C PHE A 210 8.33 -22.37 11.82
N ALA A 211 9.37 -23.04 12.30
CA ALA A 211 10.09 -24.08 11.57
C ALA A 211 10.44 -23.67 10.13
N TRP A 212 10.96 -22.44 9.94
CA TRP A 212 11.22 -21.92 8.60
C TRP A 212 12.37 -22.62 7.89
N LEU A 213 12.12 -23.00 6.63
CA LEU A 213 13.14 -23.25 5.62
C LEU A 213 13.13 -22.09 4.61
N TRP A 214 14.30 -21.53 4.37
CA TRP A 214 14.49 -20.38 3.50
C TRP A 214 14.84 -20.84 2.08
N HIS A 215 14.10 -20.34 1.09
CA HIS A 215 14.32 -20.63 -0.31
C HIS A 215 14.51 -19.35 -1.11
N ASP A 216 15.59 -19.28 -1.88
CA ASP A 216 15.78 -18.23 -2.87
C ASP A 216 14.93 -18.51 -4.10
N ILE A 217 14.02 -17.58 -4.39
CA ILE A 217 13.23 -17.55 -5.61
C ILE A 217 13.36 -16.16 -6.23
N SER A 218 14.45 -15.97 -6.97
CA SER A 218 14.65 -14.73 -7.75
C SER A 218 13.93 -14.86 -9.09
N THR A 219 12.72 -14.35 -9.15
CA THR A 219 11.85 -14.38 -10.32
C THR A 219 12.20 -13.34 -11.36
N LEU A 220 12.80 -12.23 -10.94
CA LEU A 220 13.03 -11.01 -11.75
C LEU A 220 11.73 -10.41 -12.35
N SER A 221 10.59 -10.85 -11.87
CA SER A 221 9.28 -10.35 -12.31
C SER A 221 9.00 -8.96 -11.69
N PRO A 222 8.32 -8.06 -12.41
CA PRO A 222 7.99 -6.75 -11.89
C PRO A 222 6.99 -6.85 -10.72
N TYR A 223 6.99 -5.85 -9.84
CA TYR A 223 6.08 -5.73 -8.69
C TYR A 223 4.83 -4.91 -9.00
N ASP A 224 4.37 -4.88 -10.24
CA ASP A 224 3.29 -3.99 -10.70
C ASP A 224 2.00 -4.17 -9.89
N PHE A 225 1.67 -5.42 -9.57
CA PHE A 225 0.47 -5.72 -8.79
C PHE A 225 0.59 -5.28 -7.34
N GLU A 226 1.68 -5.59 -6.67
CA GLU A 226 1.94 -5.21 -5.29
C GLU A 226 2.06 -3.67 -5.17
N LEU A 227 2.71 -3.03 -6.12
CA LEU A 227 2.87 -1.58 -6.19
C LEU A 227 1.54 -0.84 -6.44
N SER A 228 0.56 -1.49 -7.05
CA SER A 228 -0.77 -0.88 -7.24
C SER A 228 -1.46 -0.57 -5.91
N PHE A 229 -1.16 -1.34 -4.86
CA PHE A 229 -1.67 -1.17 -3.50
C PHE A 229 -0.71 -0.40 -2.59
N ALA A 230 0.55 -0.22 -3.01
CA ALA A 230 1.52 0.51 -2.21
C ALA A 230 1.15 1.99 -2.17
N ASP A 231 1.18 2.55 -0.96
CA ASP A 231 1.10 3.99 -0.82
C ASP A 231 2.36 4.63 -1.43
N ARG A 232 2.18 5.50 -2.42
CA ARG A 232 3.28 6.19 -3.09
C ARG A 232 4.14 7.02 -2.12
N THR A 233 3.58 7.41 -0.99
CA THR A 233 4.31 8.11 0.07
C THR A 233 5.32 7.19 0.77
N SER A 234 5.01 5.91 0.90
CA SER A 234 5.89 4.93 1.53
C SER A 234 7.08 4.55 0.64
N ILE A 235 6.93 4.60 -0.70
CA ILE A 235 8.00 4.32 -1.66
C ILE A 235 9.06 5.44 -1.67
N ARG A 236 8.65 6.69 -1.38
CA ARG A 236 9.58 7.82 -1.25
C ARG A 236 10.35 7.85 0.07
N GLY A 237 10.27 6.80 0.86
CA GLY A 237 10.90 6.69 2.17
C GLY A 237 10.05 7.40 3.23
N ALA A 238 9.72 6.66 4.30
CA ALA A 238 9.01 7.14 5.48
C ALA A 238 9.83 8.12 6.35
N HIS A 239 10.75 8.86 5.76
CA HIS A 239 11.18 10.12 6.30
C HIS A 239 10.07 11.11 5.97
N GLY A 240 9.04 11.10 6.81
CA GLY A 240 8.21 12.25 6.97
C GLY A 240 9.15 13.42 7.15
N ILE A 241 9.44 14.12 6.07
CA ILE A 241 9.98 15.47 6.16
C ILE A 241 8.87 16.17 6.90
N LYS A 242 9.07 16.33 8.22
CA LYS A 242 8.37 17.38 8.95
C LYS A 242 8.48 18.58 8.03
N ALA A 243 7.32 19.09 7.60
CA ALA A 243 7.25 20.29 6.82
C ALA A 243 7.94 21.40 7.66
N SER A 244 9.25 21.53 7.53
CA SER A 244 9.99 22.68 8.01
C SER A 244 9.91 23.70 6.90
N ASP A 245 8.96 24.60 7.07
CA ASP A 245 9.04 26.04 6.81
C ASP A 245 9.86 26.48 5.60
N THR A 246 9.58 25.96 4.41
CA THR A 246 9.91 26.60 3.14
C THR A 246 8.96 26.10 2.05
N GLY A 247 7.92 26.80 1.87
CA GLY A 247 7.04 27.17 0.74
C GLY A 247 6.99 26.36 -0.56
N THR A 248 7.16 25.03 -0.56
CA THR A 248 6.77 24.19 -1.69
C THR A 248 6.54 22.76 -1.17
N SER A 249 5.32 22.51 -0.70
CA SER A 249 4.87 21.22 -0.24
C SER A 249 4.80 20.24 -1.42
N SER A 250 5.68 19.23 -1.42
CA SER A 250 5.37 17.96 -2.04
C SER A 250 4.14 17.40 -1.31
N ALA A 251 2.95 17.62 -1.87
CA ALA A 251 1.70 17.25 -1.27
C ALA A 251 1.69 15.74 -1.02
N VAL A 252 1.65 15.35 0.23
CA VAL A 252 1.26 14.00 0.63
C VAL A 252 -0.11 13.79 0.03
N ALA A 253 -0.24 12.87 -0.92
CA ALA A 253 -1.52 12.62 -1.58
C ALA A 253 -2.52 12.15 -0.50
N MET A 254 -3.42 13.04 -0.12
CA MET A 254 -4.46 12.75 0.84
C MET A 254 -5.33 11.59 0.35
N THR A 255 -5.61 10.63 1.20
CA THR A 255 -6.52 9.54 0.86
C THR A 255 -7.96 10.00 1.03
N GLU A 256 -8.87 9.46 0.22
CA GLU A 256 -10.30 9.73 0.29
C GLU A 256 -10.88 9.50 1.69
N THR A 257 -10.52 8.37 2.31
CA THR A 257 -10.95 8.03 3.66
C THR A 257 -10.47 9.01 4.71
N ALA A 258 -9.22 9.49 4.61
CA ALA A 258 -8.70 10.51 5.51
C ALA A 258 -9.43 11.84 5.35
N ALA A 259 -9.71 12.26 4.12
CA ALA A 259 -10.48 13.46 3.83
C ALA A 259 -11.90 13.38 4.41
N LEU A 260 -12.59 12.24 4.27
CA LEU A 260 -13.92 12.02 4.84
C LEU A 260 -13.90 12.05 6.37
N HIS A 261 -12.91 11.44 7.02
CA HIS A 261 -12.77 11.48 8.48
C HIS A 261 -12.56 12.91 8.99
N ILE A 262 -11.72 13.70 8.34
CA ILE A 262 -11.50 15.09 8.71
C ILE A 262 -12.78 15.91 8.48
N LEU A 263 -13.44 15.72 7.32
CA LEU A 263 -14.71 16.41 7.05
C LEU A 263 -15.82 16.03 8.04
N ALA A 264 -15.80 14.81 8.59
CA ALA A 264 -16.75 14.41 9.62
C ALA A 264 -16.54 15.20 10.93
N SER A 265 -15.30 15.56 11.26
CA SER A 265 -14.94 16.25 12.52
C SER A 265 -15.07 17.78 12.46
N VAL A 266 -15.03 18.38 11.26
CA VAL A 266 -15.07 19.85 11.11
C VAL A 266 -16.48 20.43 11.17
N THR A 267 -16.56 21.75 11.40
CA THR A 267 -17.82 22.49 11.52
C THR A 267 -18.61 22.49 10.21
N GLN A 268 -19.94 22.71 10.30
CA GLN A 268 -20.80 22.79 9.10
C GLN A 268 -20.41 23.94 8.17
N LYS A 269 -19.86 25.04 8.69
CA LYS A 269 -19.34 26.14 7.87
C LYS A 269 -18.10 25.73 7.10
N ALA A 270 -17.20 24.97 7.75
CA ALA A 270 -16.03 24.41 7.11
C ALA A 270 -16.43 23.41 5.98
N LYS A 271 -17.39 22.52 6.23
CA LYS A 271 -17.92 21.61 5.18
C LYS A 271 -18.44 22.36 3.96
N LYS A 272 -19.22 23.45 4.19
CA LYS A 272 -19.70 24.29 3.09
C LYS A 272 -18.56 24.96 2.34
N LEU A 273 -17.52 25.44 3.03
CA LEU A 273 -16.34 26.04 2.39
C LEU A 273 -15.62 25.01 1.53
N PHE A 274 -15.38 23.82 2.04
CA PHE A 274 -14.75 22.74 1.29
C PHE A 274 -15.55 22.36 0.03
N LYS A 275 -16.86 22.29 0.16
CA LYS A 275 -17.76 22.02 -0.96
C LYS A 275 -17.64 23.09 -2.06
N LEU A 276 -17.70 24.36 -1.68
CA LEU A 276 -17.57 25.48 -2.63
C LEU A 276 -16.21 25.46 -3.37
N MET A 277 -15.13 25.18 -2.64
CA MET A 277 -13.80 25.04 -3.21
C MET A 277 -13.75 23.87 -4.19
N GLY A 278 -14.26 22.71 -3.78
CA GLY A 278 -14.24 21.50 -4.59
C GLY A 278 -15.07 21.62 -5.87
N GLU A 279 -16.28 22.17 -5.79
CA GLU A 279 -17.13 22.41 -6.96
C GLU A 279 -16.47 23.39 -7.94
N ARG A 280 -15.85 24.45 -7.44
CA ARG A 280 -15.14 25.43 -8.26
C ARG A 280 -13.93 24.78 -8.94
N GLN A 281 -13.17 23.99 -8.22
CA GLN A 281 -11.99 23.29 -8.74
C GLN A 281 -12.36 22.26 -9.80
N LEU A 282 -13.45 21.52 -9.61
CA LEU A 282 -13.97 20.58 -10.61
C LEU A 282 -14.43 21.31 -11.87
N GLY A 283 -15.14 22.43 -11.73
CA GLY A 283 -15.61 23.23 -12.87
C GLY A 283 -14.48 23.81 -13.72
N ILE A 284 -13.34 24.17 -13.13
CA ILE A 284 -12.16 24.62 -13.87
C ILE A 284 -11.48 23.44 -14.57
N SER A 285 -11.38 22.28 -13.91
CA SER A 285 -10.75 21.08 -14.46
C SER A 285 -11.53 20.43 -15.62
N ASP A 286 -12.81 20.77 -15.81
CA ASP A 286 -13.62 20.30 -16.94
C ASP A 286 -13.38 21.10 -18.22
N SER A 287 -12.88 22.33 -18.08
CA SER A 287 -12.63 23.24 -19.23
C SER A 287 -11.19 23.10 -19.78
N GLU A 288 -10.27 22.55 -19.02
CA GLU A 288 -8.87 22.34 -19.44
C GLU A 288 -8.49 20.87 -19.19
N SER A 289 -8.08 20.17 -20.24
CA SER A 289 -7.69 18.75 -20.21
C SER A 289 -6.36 18.48 -19.48
N GLY A 290 -6.17 19.09 -18.31
CA GLY A 290 -4.96 18.99 -17.51
C GLY A 290 -5.20 18.20 -16.21
N GLN A 291 -4.40 17.17 -15.99
CA GLN A 291 -4.45 16.31 -14.78
C GLN A 291 -3.90 16.98 -13.52
N ASP A 292 -3.44 18.22 -13.58
CA ASP A 292 -2.76 18.87 -12.47
C ASP A 292 -3.74 19.77 -11.71
N MET A 293 -4.21 19.27 -10.55
CA MET A 293 -5.13 19.99 -9.66
C MET A 293 -4.56 21.33 -9.13
N GLN A 294 -3.26 21.53 -9.26
CA GLN A 294 -2.60 22.79 -8.93
C GLN A 294 -2.94 23.89 -9.96
N GLN A 295 -3.21 23.52 -11.22
CA GLN A 295 -3.60 24.48 -12.26
C GLN A 295 -5.03 24.99 -12.03
N ALA A 296 -5.86 24.21 -11.36
CA ALA A 296 -7.21 24.59 -10.92
C ALA A 296 -7.22 25.29 -9.55
N ALA A 297 -6.09 25.84 -9.11
CA ALA A 297 -6.00 26.56 -7.84
C ALA A 297 -6.85 27.85 -7.88
N ILE A 298 -7.48 28.14 -6.75
CA ILE A 298 -8.35 29.31 -6.58
C ILE A 298 -7.52 30.39 -5.86
N GLU A 299 -7.54 31.63 -6.36
CA GLU A 299 -6.94 32.77 -5.70
C GLU A 299 -7.70 33.09 -4.39
N TYR A 300 -6.95 33.51 -3.38
CA TYR A 300 -7.52 33.81 -2.04
C TYR A 300 -8.67 34.84 -2.12
N ASP A 301 -8.51 35.92 -2.90
CA ASP A 301 -9.51 36.97 -3.03
C ASP A 301 -10.79 36.48 -3.72
N ALA A 302 -10.63 35.62 -4.73
CA ALA A 302 -11.76 34.98 -5.39
C ALA A 302 -12.50 34.02 -4.44
N LEU A 303 -11.75 33.27 -3.63
CA LEU A 303 -12.35 32.40 -2.59
C LEU A 303 -13.05 33.20 -1.52
N PHE A 304 -12.48 34.34 -1.08
CA PHE A 304 -13.12 35.22 -0.08
C PHE A 304 -14.43 35.80 -0.60
N SER A 305 -14.46 36.27 -1.84
CA SER A 305 -15.70 36.75 -2.47
C SER A 305 -16.74 35.65 -2.54
N LEU A 306 -16.36 34.44 -2.96
CA LEU A 306 -17.25 33.28 -3.04
C LEU A 306 -17.80 32.86 -1.65
N ALA A 307 -16.94 32.87 -0.62
CA ALA A 307 -17.32 32.52 0.76
C ALA A 307 -18.27 33.54 1.37
N ARG A 308 -18.10 34.84 1.05
CA ARG A 308 -18.97 35.94 1.49
C ARG A 308 -20.34 35.84 0.81
N ASP A 309 -20.38 35.62 -0.49
CA ASP A 309 -21.63 35.54 -1.26
C ASP A 309 -22.49 34.34 -0.82
N ASN A 310 -21.86 33.27 -0.34
CA ASN A 310 -22.52 32.07 0.18
C ASN A 310 -22.72 32.09 1.70
N PHE A 311 -22.48 33.21 2.39
CA PHE A 311 -22.64 33.39 3.83
C PHE A 311 -21.83 32.39 4.69
N VAL A 312 -20.70 31.91 4.18
CA VAL A 312 -19.83 30.98 4.89
C VAL A 312 -18.86 31.74 5.80
N ALA A 313 -18.24 32.79 5.26
CA ALA A 313 -17.34 33.67 6.02
C ALA A 313 -17.60 35.13 5.63
N THR A 314 -17.95 35.95 6.62
CA THR A 314 -18.27 37.36 6.42
C THR A 314 -17.06 38.27 6.55
N ASN A 315 -15.99 37.82 7.18
CA ASN A 315 -14.74 38.57 7.36
C ASN A 315 -13.51 37.70 7.08
N ASP A 316 -12.41 38.36 6.79
CA ASP A 316 -11.12 37.72 6.48
C ASP A 316 -10.62 36.79 7.60
N THR A 317 -10.77 37.22 8.84
CA THR A 317 -10.35 36.45 10.02
C THR A 317 -11.10 35.12 10.12
N ALA A 318 -12.41 35.11 9.87
CA ALA A 318 -13.22 33.90 9.87
C ALA A 318 -12.81 32.94 8.73
N LEU A 319 -12.54 33.47 7.55
CA LEU A 319 -12.06 32.63 6.43
C LEU A 319 -10.71 32.02 6.72
N ARG A 320 -9.76 32.80 7.27
CA ARG A 320 -8.43 32.33 7.65
C ARG A 320 -8.50 31.25 8.73
N ALA A 321 -9.38 31.38 9.71
CA ALA A 321 -9.59 30.37 10.74
C ALA A 321 -10.07 29.04 10.15
N LEU A 322 -11.07 29.07 9.25
CA LEU A 322 -11.55 27.87 8.56
C LEU A 322 -10.49 27.24 7.64
N LEU A 323 -9.72 28.07 6.93
CA LEU A 323 -8.62 27.59 6.08
C LEU A 323 -7.44 27.07 6.92
N GLY A 324 -7.19 27.62 8.10
CA GLY A 324 -6.19 27.13 9.04
C GLY A 324 -6.43 25.68 9.40
N GLU A 325 -7.68 25.36 9.81
CA GLU A 325 -8.09 23.99 10.11
C GLU A 325 -7.85 23.01 8.94
N PHE A 326 -8.12 23.45 7.71
CA PHE A 326 -7.86 22.62 6.51
C PHE A 326 -6.37 22.50 6.19
N LYS A 327 -5.58 23.56 6.41
CA LYS A 327 -4.12 23.53 6.17
C LYS A 327 -3.42 22.63 7.18
N ASP A 328 -3.81 22.68 8.44
CA ASP A 328 -3.24 21.85 9.53
C ASP A 328 -3.44 20.36 9.27
N HIS A 329 -4.57 20.00 8.64
CA HIS A 329 -4.88 18.64 8.23
C HIS A 329 -4.46 18.28 6.81
N GLY A 330 -3.86 19.21 6.07
CA GLY A 330 -3.42 18.99 4.68
C GLY A 330 -4.56 18.81 3.66
N LEU A 331 -5.80 19.20 4.01
CA LEU A 331 -6.96 19.20 3.10
C LEU A 331 -6.85 20.26 2.00
N VAL A 332 -6.21 21.38 2.32
CA VAL A 332 -5.99 22.49 1.40
C VAL A 332 -4.51 22.85 1.40
N LEU A 333 -3.95 22.96 0.22
CA LEU A 333 -2.58 23.42 0.01
C LEU A 333 -2.58 24.85 -0.49
N THR A 334 -1.48 25.55 -0.22
CA THR A 334 -1.28 26.94 -0.65
C THR A 334 0.04 27.10 -1.38
N ALA A 335 0.03 27.86 -2.47
CA ALA A 335 1.25 28.34 -3.13
C ALA A 335 1.17 29.85 -3.37
N GLN A 336 2.30 30.49 -3.55
CA GLN A 336 2.32 31.87 -4.01
C GLN A 336 2.01 31.91 -5.51
N SER A 337 1.02 32.70 -5.89
CA SER A 337 0.70 32.93 -7.30
C SER A 337 1.77 33.82 -7.92
N SER A 338 2.30 33.40 -9.06
CA SER A 338 3.33 34.15 -9.79
C SER A 338 2.82 35.43 -10.42
N ALA A 339 1.50 35.58 -10.59
CA ALA A 339 0.90 36.65 -11.38
C ALA A 339 0.60 37.94 -10.60
N ALA A 340 0.38 37.91 -9.28
CA ALA A 340 -0.04 39.08 -8.52
C ALA A 340 0.42 39.10 -7.04
N GLY A 341 1.36 38.22 -6.62
CA GLY A 341 1.76 38.13 -5.21
C GLY A 341 0.69 37.58 -4.27
N GLY A 342 -0.42 37.06 -4.79
CA GLY A 342 -1.54 36.48 -4.06
C GLY A 342 -1.26 35.01 -3.65
N GLN A 343 -2.07 34.50 -2.73
CA GLN A 343 -2.06 33.08 -2.37
C GLN A 343 -3.07 32.32 -3.23
N ALA A 344 -2.58 31.25 -3.89
CA ALA A 344 -3.40 30.28 -4.59
C ALA A 344 -3.65 29.06 -3.69
N LEU A 345 -4.89 28.59 -3.64
CA LEU A 345 -5.33 27.48 -2.79
C LEU A 345 -5.95 26.38 -3.63
N TRP A 346 -5.66 25.12 -3.32
CA TRP A 346 -6.29 23.97 -3.96
C TRP A 346 -6.41 22.78 -3.04
N ILE A 347 -7.31 21.87 -3.37
CA ILE A 347 -7.51 20.60 -2.70
C ILE A 347 -6.64 19.56 -3.42
N PRO A 348 -5.69 18.86 -2.72
CA PRO A 348 -4.76 17.92 -3.34
C PRO A 348 -5.37 16.54 -3.61
N LEU A 349 -6.63 16.49 -4.03
CA LEU A 349 -7.33 15.26 -4.39
C LEU A 349 -7.50 15.19 -5.90
N ARG A 350 -7.35 13.99 -6.48
CA ARG A 350 -7.66 13.77 -7.89
C ARG A 350 -9.15 13.99 -8.16
N LYS A 351 -9.49 14.37 -9.39
CA LYS A 351 -10.86 14.69 -9.83
C LYS A 351 -11.88 13.63 -9.41
N GLU A 352 -11.61 12.35 -9.67
CA GLU A 352 -12.51 11.25 -9.35
C GLU A 352 -12.73 11.13 -7.82
N LYS A 353 -11.64 11.26 -7.04
CA LYS A 353 -11.70 11.20 -5.58
C LYS A 353 -12.38 12.43 -4.98
N LEU A 354 -12.12 13.61 -5.54
CA LEU A 354 -12.76 14.84 -5.10
C LEU A 354 -14.28 14.79 -5.36
N SER A 355 -14.71 14.31 -6.51
CA SER A 355 -16.13 14.12 -6.80
C SER A 355 -16.79 13.09 -5.87
N ALA A 356 -16.11 11.98 -5.56
CA ALA A 356 -16.60 10.99 -4.60
C ALA A 356 -16.75 11.55 -3.18
N VAL A 357 -15.75 12.31 -2.70
CA VAL A 357 -15.80 12.97 -1.38
C VAL A 357 -16.92 14.00 -1.30
N LEU A 358 -17.12 14.80 -2.35
CA LEU A 358 -18.21 15.78 -2.40
C LEU A 358 -19.59 15.11 -2.45
N GLY A 359 -19.72 13.99 -3.15
CA GLY A 359 -20.96 13.20 -3.21
C GLY A 359 -21.29 12.58 -1.85
N SER A 360 -20.33 12.03 -1.14
CA SER A 360 -20.53 11.44 0.18
C SER A 360 -20.78 12.49 1.28
N ALA A 361 -20.18 13.67 1.16
CA ALA A 361 -20.38 14.78 2.10
C ALA A 361 -21.79 15.41 2.02
N GLN A 362 -22.58 15.11 1.00
CA GLN A 362 -23.97 15.58 0.85
C GLN A 362 -25.00 14.74 1.63
N MET A 363 -24.62 13.58 2.12
CA MET A 363 -25.53 12.67 2.82
C MET A 363 -25.43 12.75 4.37
N GLY A 364 -24.67 13.67 4.92
CA GLY A 364 -24.50 13.93 6.36
C GLY A 364 -24.77 15.46 6.66
#